data_2e00475300e5f5505412884cee4c898a
#
_entry.id   2e00475300e5f5505412884cee4c898a
#
_cell.length_a   1.000
_cell.length_b   1.000
_cell.length_c   1.000
_cell.angle_alpha   90.00
_cell.angle_beta   90.00
_cell.angle_gamma   90.00
#
_symmetry.space_group_name_H-M   'P 1'
#
loop_
_entity.id
_entity.type
_entity.pdbx_description
1 polymer ?
#
loop_
_entity_poly.entity_id
_entity_poly.type
_entity_poly.pdbx_seq_one_letter_code
_entity_poly.pdbx_strand_id
1 'polypeptide(L)'
;MSEEKLAHLRAMGIEIILTRSDVQKGDPEYYTEVAAKLVEDTPNSFFANQFSNPANPYIHETTTGPEIWDQTNQRVDAFVAGVGTGGTISGIGRYLKSQNPEIDIIVADPEGSVVADAVNHGTFEYSGGQWLVEGIGEDYIPDNLDLSVIDEGIYVSDKEAFEMVNLLLKKEGILAGSSCGTLVKAAVDYCKRQKSHKTVVSLICDTGNKYLSKAFNNAWLSENL
;
A
#
# COMPACT_ATOMS: atom_id res chain seq x y z
N MET A 1 11.38 8.63 0.63
CA MET A 1 10.73 8.87 1.96
C MET A 1 10.60 10.37 2.16
N SER A 2 9.49 10.86 2.75
CA SER A 2 9.28 12.29 3.02
C SER A 2 10.15 12.80 4.19
N GLU A 3 10.48 14.09 4.16
CA GLU A 3 11.24 14.76 5.22
C GLU A 3 10.50 14.70 6.57
N GLU A 4 9.18 14.79 6.55
CA GLU A 4 8.33 14.71 7.75
C GLU A 4 8.46 13.35 8.45
N LYS A 5 8.55 12.25 7.69
CA LYS A 5 8.76 10.90 8.25
C LYS A 5 10.12 10.80 8.93
N LEU A 6 11.17 11.32 8.30
CA LEU A 6 12.52 11.34 8.89
C LEU A 6 12.57 12.20 10.16
N ALA A 7 11.98 13.40 10.13
CA ALA A 7 11.92 14.30 11.28
C ALA A 7 11.16 13.65 12.46
N HIS A 8 10.05 12.97 12.17
CA HIS A 8 9.26 12.27 13.17
C HIS A 8 10.06 11.16 13.87
N LEU A 9 10.72 10.29 13.10
CA LEU A 9 11.54 9.20 13.65
C LEU A 9 12.72 9.73 14.48
N ARG A 10 13.40 10.79 14.01
CA ARG A 10 14.48 11.44 14.78
C ARG A 10 13.98 12.04 16.10
N ALA A 11 12.80 12.67 16.09
CA ALA A 11 12.20 13.23 17.29
C ALA A 11 11.85 12.15 18.33
N MET A 12 11.61 10.92 17.91
CA MET A 12 11.40 9.75 18.79
C MET A 12 12.72 9.15 19.30
N GLY A 13 13.87 9.68 18.89
CA GLY A 13 15.20 9.16 19.29
C GLY A 13 15.62 7.90 18.54
N ILE A 14 14.98 7.60 17.41
CA ILE A 14 15.31 6.43 16.59
C ILE A 14 16.54 6.76 15.73
N GLU A 15 17.52 5.85 15.72
CA GLU A 15 18.66 5.91 14.80
C GLU A 15 18.17 5.50 13.40
N ILE A 16 18.48 6.33 12.40
CA ILE A 16 18.03 6.12 11.02
C ILE A 16 19.25 5.87 10.14
N ILE A 17 19.25 4.73 9.46
CA ILE A 17 20.21 4.40 8.42
C ILE A 17 19.51 4.58 7.07
N LEU A 18 20.00 5.55 6.29
CA LEU A 18 19.51 5.76 4.94
C LEU A 18 20.29 4.87 3.98
N THR A 19 19.57 4.15 3.14
CA THR A 19 20.10 3.28 2.11
C THR A 19 19.83 3.86 0.73
N ARG A 20 20.45 3.30 -0.29
CA ARG A 20 20.21 3.67 -1.68
C ARG A 20 18.81 3.24 -2.11
N SER A 21 18.17 4.05 -2.96
CA SER A 21 16.87 3.76 -3.59
C SER A 21 16.99 3.38 -5.07
N ASP A 22 18.22 3.39 -5.62
CA ASP A 22 18.53 3.11 -7.02
C ASP A 22 19.17 1.72 -7.21
N VAL A 23 19.07 0.85 -6.20
CA VAL A 23 19.54 -0.54 -6.20
C VAL A 23 18.36 -1.49 -6.06
N GLN A 24 18.49 -2.71 -6.58
CA GLN A 24 17.45 -3.74 -6.58
C GLN A 24 17.63 -4.74 -5.43
N LYS A 25 16.57 -5.50 -5.12
CA LYS A 25 16.61 -6.59 -4.14
C LYS A 25 17.73 -7.57 -4.46
N GLY A 26 18.53 -7.91 -3.43
CA GLY A 26 19.72 -8.75 -3.54
C GLY A 26 21.03 -7.96 -3.68
N ASP A 27 20.99 -6.65 -3.91
CA ASP A 27 22.16 -5.79 -3.81
C ASP A 27 22.52 -5.58 -2.34
N PRO A 28 23.82 -5.69 -1.93
CA PRO A 28 24.21 -5.48 -0.54
C PRO A 28 23.86 -4.11 0.06
N GLU A 29 23.60 -3.09 -0.75
CA GLU A 29 23.18 -1.76 -0.34
C GLU A 29 21.64 -1.60 -0.32
N TYR A 30 20.90 -2.65 -0.70
CA TYR A 30 19.43 -2.66 -0.60
C TYR A 30 19.00 -2.72 0.85
N TYR A 31 17.94 -1.99 1.22
CA TYR A 31 17.58 -1.77 2.62
C TYR A 31 17.29 -3.04 3.43
N THR A 32 16.77 -4.10 2.84
CA THR A 32 16.54 -5.38 3.54
C THR A 32 17.82 -6.13 3.81
N GLU A 33 18.78 -6.08 2.88
CA GLU A 33 20.11 -6.70 3.03
C GLU A 33 20.93 -5.97 4.10
N VAL A 34 20.89 -4.62 4.08
CA VAL A 34 21.51 -3.80 5.12
C VAL A 34 20.91 -4.11 6.49
N ALA A 35 19.58 -4.23 6.59
CA ALA A 35 18.91 -4.56 7.85
C ALA A 35 19.26 -5.96 8.36
N ALA A 36 19.31 -6.96 7.48
CA ALA A 36 19.70 -8.31 7.83
C ALA A 36 21.14 -8.35 8.39
N LYS A 37 22.08 -7.67 7.71
CA LYS A 37 23.46 -7.56 8.17
C LYS A 37 23.60 -6.86 9.52
N LEU A 38 22.82 -5.79 9.74
CA LEU A 38 22.83 -5.08 11.04
C LEU A 38 22.41 -5.99 12.19
N VAL A 39 21.44 -6.88 11.96
CA VAL A 39 21.01 -7.86 12.97
C VAL A 39 22.10 -8.90 13.23
N GLU A 40 22.81 -9.37 12.22
CA GLU A 40 23.97 -10.29 12.40
C GLU A 40 25.08 -9.66 13.23
N ASP A 41 25.36 -8.36 13.03
CA ASP A 41 26.44 -7.63 13.66
C ASP A 41 26.05 -7.06 15.05
N THR A 42 24.77 -7.08 15.43
CA THR A 42 24.27 -6.45 16.66
C THR A 42 23.72 -7.48 17.65
N PRO A 43 24.37 -7.73 18.79
CA PRO A 43 23.84 -8.64 19.81
C PRO A 43 22.47 -8.21 20.35
N ASN A 44 21.58 -9.18 20.60
CA ASN A 44 20.23 -8.96 21.13
C ASN A 44 19.32 -8.09 20.21
N SER A 45 19.61 -8.09 18.91
CA SER A 45 18.75 -7.46 17.91
C SER A 45 17.72 -8.44 17.35
N PHE A 46 16.70 -7.90 16.69
CA PHE A 46 15.65 -8.67 16.02
C PHE A 46 15.29 -8.03 14.68
N PHE A 47 15.30 -8.82 13.62
CA PHE A 47 14.82 -8.39 12.31
C PHE A 47 13.34 -8.73 12.14
N ALA A 48 12.47 -7.72 12.13
CA ALA A 48 11.02 -7.91 11.97
C ALA A 48 10.66 -8.50 10.61
N ASN A 49 11.48 -8.25 9.57
CA ASN A 49 11.34 -8.76 8.20
C ASN A 49 9.90 -8.67 7.66
N GLN A 50 9.36 -7.46 7.64
CA GLN A 50 7.94 -7.22 7.36
C GLN A 50 7.44 -7.76 6.00
N PHE A 51 8.34 -7.98 5.04
CA PHE A 51 7.98 -8.47 3.69
C PHE A 51 7.79 -9.98 3.62
N SER A 52 8.39 -10.73 4.55
CA SER A 52 8.36 -12.21 4.57
C SER A 52 7.83 -12.79 5.87
N ASN A 53 7.63 -11.98 6.92
CA ASN A 53 7.15 -12.45 8.20
C ASN A 53 5.65 -12.78 8.13
N PRO A 54 5.23 -14.06 8.31
CA PRO A 54 3.84 -14.47 8.21
C PRO A 54 2.93 -13.86 9.29
N ALA A 55 3.48 -13.33 10.38
CA ALA A 55 2.72 -12.59 11.38
C ALA A 55 2.06 -11.33 10.79
N ASN A 56 2.62 -10.76 9.72
CA ASN A 56 2.08 -9.59 9.04
C ASN A 56 0.68 -9.89 8.44
N PRO A 57 0.49 -10.78 7.47
CA PRO A 57 -0.85 -11.10 6.98
C PRO A 57 -1.74 -11.72 8.06
N TYR A 58 -1.20 -12.52 8.96
CA TYR A 58 -1.96 -13.18 10.02
C TYR A 58 -2.69 -12.21 10.94
N ILE A 59 -2.05 -11.11 11.36
CA ILE A 59 -2.72 -10.13 12.23
C ILE A 59 -3.90 -9.47 11.51
N HIS A 60 -3.80 -9.19 10.24
CA HIS A 60 -4.89 -8.60 9.45
C HIS A 60 -6.04 -9.59 9.21
N GLU A 61 -5.72 -10.88 9.05
CA GLU A 61 -6.71 -11.95 8.91
C GLU A 61 -7.52 -12.14 10.20
N THR A 62 -6.85 -12.01 11.36
CA THR A 62 -7.46 -12.31 12.67
C THR A 62 -8.05 -11.09 13.39
N THR A 63 -7.75 -9.87 12.93
CA THR A 63 -8.24 -8.62 13.55
C THR A 63 -8.89 -7.69 12.54
N THR A 64 -8.14 -7.11 11.61
CA THR A 64 -8.63 -6.06 10.70
C THR A 64 -9.76 -6.58 9.78
N GLY A 65 -9.63 -7.78 9.25
CA GLY A 65 -10.68 -8.41 8.43
C GLY A 65 -11.99 -8.58 9.20
N PRO A 66 -11.99 -9.23 10.39
CA PRO A 66 -13.15 -9.29 11.28
C PRO A 66 -13.76 -7.93 11.62
N GLU A 67 -12.93 -6.93 11.95
CA GLU A 67 -13.40 -5.58 12.27
C GLU A 67 -14.15 -4.93 11.09
N ILE A 68 -13.61 -5.04 9.88
CA ILE A 68 -14.27 -4.54 8.67
C ILE A 68 -15.62 -5.23 8.47
N TRP A 69 -15.65 -6.55 8.59
CA TRP A 69 -16.86 -7.35 8.42
C TRP A 69 -17.97 -6.97 9.40
N ASP A 70 -17.62 -6.82 10.68
CA ASP A 70 -18.56 -6.45 11.73
C ASP A 70 -19.02 -5.00 11.59
N GLN A 71 -18.13 -4.05 11.34
CA GLN A 71 -18.46 -2.62 11.22
C GLN A 71 -19.32 -2.32 9.99
N THR A 72 -19.26 -3.13 8.96
CA THR A 72 -20.09 -3.03 7.76
C THR A 72 -21.41 -3.81 7.87
N ASN A 73 -21.70 -4.38 9.05
CA ASN A 73 -22.85 -5.28 9.25
C ASN A 73 -22.87 -6.43 8.23
N GLN A 74 -21.71 -7.00 7.95
CA GLN A 74 -21.50 -8.12 7.02
C GLN A 74 -21.93 -7.82 5.57
N ARG A 75 -21.84 -6.55 5.18
CA ARG A 75 -22.22 -6.07 3.84
C ARG A 75 -21.02 -5.47 3.13
N VAL A 76 -20.14 -6.32 2.65
CA VAL A 76 -19.01 -5.95 1.82
C VAL A 76 -19.14 -6.64 0.47
N ASP A 77 -19.19 -5.87 -0.61
CA ASP A 77 -19.18 -6.39 -1.98
C ASP A 77 -17.77 -6.34 -2.58
N ALA A 78 -16.95 -5.36 -2.16
CA ALA A 78 -15.56 -5.26 -2.59
C ALA A 78 -14.68 -4.61 -1.52
N PHE A 79 -13.41 -5.03 -1.49
CA PHE A 79 -12.37 -4.45 -0.66
C PHE A 79 -11.20 -4.00 -1.54
N VAL A 80 -10.79 -2.74 -1.42
CA VAL A 80 -9.73 -2.13 -2.23
C VAL A 80 -8.57 -1.73 -1.33
N ALA A 81 -7.38 -2.26 -1.60
CA ALA A 81 -6.15 -1.91 -0.89
C ALA A 81 -4.94 -1.86 -1.83
N GLY A 82 -3.87 -1.18 -1.40
CA GLY A 82 -2.59 -1.19 -2.09
C GLY A 82 -1.65 -2.25 -1.52
N VAL A 83 -0.55 -2.47 -2.22
CA VAL A 83 0.50 -3.42 -1.84
C VAL A 83 1.81 -2.69 -1.60
N GLY A 84 2.31 -2.75 -0.36
CA GLY A 84 3.71 -2.61 -0.01
C GLY A 84 4.21 -3.99 0.38
N THR A 85 4.00 -4.42 1.61
CA THR A 85 4.40 -5.77 2.05
C THR A 85 3.45 -6.89 1.61
N GLY A 86 2.25 -6.57 1.14
CA GLY A 86 1.20 -7.52 0.80
C GLY A 86 0.38 -8.03 1.98
N GLY A 87 0.84 -7.81 3.22
CA GLY A 87 0.20 -8.40 4.41
C GLY A 87 -1.24 -7.97 4.61
N THR A 88 -1.53 -6.68 4.45
CA THR A 88 -2.87 -6.12 4.68
C THR A 88 -3.91 -6.71 3.73
N ILE A 89 -3.67 -6.63 2.42
CA ILE A 89 -4.63 -7.11 1.42
C ILE A 89 -4.80 -8.63 1.49
N SER A 90 -3.71 -9.37 1.73
CA SER A 90 -3.72 -10.82 1.85
C SER A 90 -4.51 -11.30 3.08
N GLY A 91 -4.22 -10.73 4.25
CA GLY A 91 -4.90 -11.12 5.49
C GLY A 91 -6.38 -10.76 5.46
N ILE A 92 -6.73 -9.52 5.10
CA ILE A 92 -8.12 -9.09 4.97
C ILE A 92 -8.84 -9.89 3.88
N GLY A 93 -8.20 -10.09 2.74
CA GLY A 93 -8.76 -10.84 1.61
C GLY A 93 -9.10 -12.28 1.98
N ARG A 94 -8.18 -13.00 2.66
CA ARG A 94 -8.45 -14.36 3.16
C ARG A 94 -9.66 -14.40 4.08
N TYR A 95 -9.72 -13.48 5.04
CA TYR A 95 -10.84 -13.41 5.95
C TYR A 95 -12.16 -13.12 5.23
N LEU A 96 -12.22 -12.07 4.41
CA LEU A 96 -13.44 -11.68 3.69
C LEU A 96 -13.92 -12.78 2.74
N LYS A 97 -13.00 -13.39 1.97
CA LYS A 97 -13.31 -14.54 1.09
C LYS A 97 -13.82 -15.76 1.89
N SER A 98 -13.35 -15.97 3.11
CA SER A 98 -13.87 -17.04 3.98
C SER A 98 -15.30 -16.79 4.45
N GLN A 99 -15.71 -15.51 4.55
CA GLN A 99 -17.09 -15.15 4.90
C GLN A 99 -18.01 -15.18 3.68
N ASN A 100 -17.55 -14.66 2.55
CA ASN A 100 -18.27 -14.68 1.29
C ASN A 100 -17.28 -14.69 0.11
N PRO A 101 -17.16 -15.81 -0.64
CA PRO A 101 -16.25 -15.93 -1.78
C PRO A 101 -16.50 -14.94 -2.93
N GLU A 102 -17.71 -14.37 -3.02
CA GLU A 102 -18.10 -13.41 -4.06
C GLU A 102 -17.65 -11.97 -3.80
N ILE A 103 -16.98 -11.71 -2.67
CA ILE A 103 -16.42 -10.39 -2.38
C ILE A 103 -15.23 -10.15 -3.30
N ASP A 104 -15.25 -9.07 -4.09
CA ASP A 104 -14.12 -8.69 -4.93
C ASP A 104 -12.98 -8.09 -4.08
N ILE A 105 -11.79 -8.67 -4.18
CA ILE A 105 -10.56 -8.15 -3.56
C ILE A 105 -9.73 -7.49 -4.67
N ILE A 106 -9.51 -6.19 -4.53
CA ILE A 106 -8.95 -5.35 -5.59
C ILE A 106 -7.65 -4.72 -5.11
N VAL A 107 -6.59 -4.91 -5.87
CA VAL A 107 -5.35 -4.17 -5.65
C VAL A 107 -5.39 -2.85 -6.41
N ALA A 108 -5.17 -1.76 -5.69
CA ALA A 108 -4.90 -0.44 -6.26
C ALA A 108 -3.39 -0.26 -6.36
N ASP A 109 -2.87 -0.17 -7.57
CA ASP A 109 -1.43 -0.20 -7.84
C ASP A 109 -0.98 1.07 -8.59
N PRO A 110 0.12 1.72 -8.17
CA PRO A 110 0.65 2.85 -8.94
C PRO A 110 1.18 2.37 -10.30
N GLU A 111 1.01 3.18 -11.33
CA GLU A 111 1.63 2.93 -12.63
C GLU A 111 3.14 2.78 -12.48
N GLY A 112 3.70 1.73 -13.07
CA GLY A 112 5.13 1.39 -12.96
C GLY A 112 5.45 0.29 -11.93
N SER A 113 4.53 -0.03 -11.02
CA SER A 113 4.58 -1.21 -10.16
C SER A 113 4.22 -2.48 -10.94
N VAL A 114 4.65 -3.65 -10.47
CA VAL A 114 4.41 -4.95 -11.12
C VAL A 114 3.21 -5.72 -10.57
N VAL A 115 2.60 -5.23 -9.49
CA VAL A 115 1.63 -6.03 -8.72
C VAL A 115 0.32 -6.22 -9.51
N ALA A 116 -0.20 -5.17 -10.12
CA ALA A 116 -1.41 -5.26 -10.93
C ALA A 116 -1.21 -6.14 -12.18
N ASP A 117 -0.01 -6.11 -12.80
CA ASP A 117 0.33 -7.02 -13.90
C ASP A 117 0.31 -8.48 -13.45
N ALA A 118 0.93 -8.78 -12.30
CA ALA A 118 0.93 -10.13 -11.75
C ALA A 118 -0.48 -10.65 -11.46
N VAL A 119 -1.36 -9.79 -10.94
CA VAL A 119 -2.78 -10.13 -10.69
C VAL A 119 -3.53 -10.36 -11.99
N ASN A 120 -3.46 -9.40 -12.93
CA ASN A 120 -4.31 -9.41 -14.12
C ASN A 120 -3.85 -10.40 -15.19
N HIS A 121 -2.55 -10.68 -15.27
CA HIS A 121 -1.94 -11.47 -16.35
C HIS A 121 -1.22 -12.73 -15.87
N GLY A 122 -1.05 -12.92 -14.56
CA GLY A 122 -0.30 -14.03 -13.96
C GLY A 122 1.21 -13.96 -14.18
N THR A 123 1.69 -12.92 -14.85
CA THR A 123 3.11 -12.65 -15.16
C THR A 123 3.39 -11.18 -15.01
N PHE A 124 4.63 -10.83 -14.72
CA PHE A 124 5.09 -9.45 -14.68
C PHE A 124 6.52 -9.35 -15.19
N GLU A 125 6.84 -8.20 -15.79
CA GLU A 125 8.21 -7.82 -16.09
C GLU A 125 8.44 -6.41 -15.51
N TYR A 126 9.43 -6.27 -14.63
CA TYR A 126 9.80 -4.95 -14.14
C TYR A 126 10.61 -4.21 -15.22
N SER A 127 10.01 -3.16 -15.75
CA SER A 127 10.59 -2.33 -16.82
C SER A 127 11.32 -1.07 -16.32
N GLY A 128 11.60 -0.98 -15.01
CA GLY A 128 12.22 0.21 -14.41
C GLY A 128 11.22 1.35 -14.16
N GLY A 129 9.95 1.03 -13.94
CA GLY A 129 8.91 2.00 -13.60
C GLY A 129 9.24 2.76 -12.33
N GLN A 130 8.80 4.02 -12.26
CA GLN A 130 8.94 4.87 -11.09
C GLN A 130 7.59 5.49 -10.77
N TRP A 131 7.34 5.69 -9.48
CA TRP A 131 6.15 6.35 -8.97
C TRP A 131 6.52 7.25 -7.78
N LEU A 132 5.68 8.24 -7.52
CA LEU A 132 5.89 9.25 -6.48
C LEU A 132 5.07 8.97 -5.21
N VAL A 133 4.04 8.13 -5.33
CA VAL A 133 3.25 7.66 -4.19
C VAL A 133 4.12 6.82 -3.26
N GLU A 134 4.03 7.05 -1.96
CA GLU A 134 4.84 6.34 -0.98
C GLU A 134 4.04 5.28 -0.23
N GLY A 135 4.66 4.12 0.03
CA GLY A 135 4.14 3.05 0.89
C GLY A 135 3.39 1.94 0.17
N ILE A 136 3.18 2.09 -1.12
CA ILE A 136 2.64 1.05 -2.02
C ILE A 136 3.37 1.08 -3.36
N GLY A 137 3.22 0.02 -4.13
CA GLY A 137 3.94 -0.21 -5.38
C GLY A 137 5.25 -0.95 -5.13
N GLU A 138 5.49 -1.99 -5.91
CA GLU A 138 6.67 -2.86 -5.78
C GLU A 138 7.23 -3.21 -7.16
N ASP A 139 8.52 -3.52 -7.21
CA ASP A 139 9.23 -3.99 -8.38
C ASP A 139 9.39 -5.53 -8.39
N TYR A 140 8.84 -6.20 -7.40
CA TYR A 140 8.77 -7.65 -7.24
C TYR A 140 7.51 -8.05 -6.49
N ILE A 141 7.21 -9.34 -6.39
CA ILE A 141 6.08 -9.85 -5.60
C ILE A 141 6.56 -10.20 -4.19
N PRO A 142 6.08 -9.49 -3.15
CA PRO A 142 6.43 -9.80 -1.76
C PRO A 142 5.97 -11.18 -1.32
N ASP A 143 6.75 -11.85 -0.47
CA ASP A 143 6.43 -13.19 0.03
C ASP A 143 5.10 -13.25 0.81
N ASN A 144 4.71 -12.14 1.45
CA ASN A 144 3.44 -12.02 2.17
C ASN A 144 2.23 -11.74 1.28
N LEU A 145 2.43 -11.51 -0.03
CA LEU A 145 1.34 -11.26 -0.95
C LEU A 145 0.73 -12.59 -1.44
N ASP A 146 -0.52 -12.78 -1.13
CA ASP A 146 -1.31 -13.93 -1.58
C ASP A 146 -2.15 -13.54 -2.81
N LEU A 147 -1.58 -13.78 -3.99
CA LEU A 147 -2.27 -13.48 -5.26
C LEU A 147 -3.56 -14.29 -5.44
N SER A 148 -3.71 -15.43 -4.75
CA SER A 148 -4.88 -16.30 -4.92
C SER A 148 -6.19 -15.71 -4.37
N VAL A 149 -6.10 -14.69 -3.50
CA VAL A 149 -7.28 -14.04 -2.94
C VAL A 149 -7.64 -12.74 -3.66
N ILE A 150 -6.82 -12.28 -4.62
CA ILE A 150 -7.01 -11.01 -5.32
C ILE A 150 -7.67 -11.28 -6.68
N ASP A 151 -8.73 -10.54 -6.97
CA ASP A 151 -9.53 -10.74 -8.18
C ASP A 151 -9.15 -9.80 -9.32
N GLU A 152 -8.71 -8.56 -9.01
CA GLU A 152 -8.41 -7.54 -10.01
C GLU A 152 -7.30 -6.59 -9.54
N GLY A 153 -6.46 -6.14 -10.47
CA GLY A 153 -5.52 -5.03 -10.31
C GLY A 153 -5.98 -3.78 -11.07
N ILE A 154 -6.06 -2.64 -10.38
CA ILE A 154 -6.41 -1.34 -11.00
C ILE A 154 -5.21 -0.42 -10.89
N TYR A 155 -4.72 0.05 -12.06
CA TYR A 155 -3.65 1.03 -12.13
C TYR A 155 -4.16 2.44 -11.82
N VAL A 156 -3.35 3.20 -11.12
CA VAL A 156 -3.62 4.61 -10.82
C VAL A 156 -2.34 5.41 -11.02
N SER A 157 -2.40 6.44 -11.84
CA SER A 157 -1.26 7.34 -12.04
C SER A 157 -1.01 8.20 -10.80
N ASP A 158 0.24 8.66 -10.62
CA ASP A 158 0.60 9.58 -9.54
C ASP A 158 -0.30 10.83 -9.54
N LYS A 159 -0.56 11.39 -10.72
CA LYS A 159 -1.43 12.55 -10.87
C LYS A 159 -2.82 12.30 -10.30
N GLU A 160 -3.46 11.20 -10.67
CA GLU A 160 -4.79 10.82 -10.18
C GLU A 160 -4.79 10.58 -8.67
N ALA A 161 -3.74 9.95 -8.15
CA ALA A 161 -3.59 9.71 -6.72
C ALA A 161 -3.49 11.03 -5.93
N PHE A 162 -2.65 11.97 -6.36
CA PHE A 162 -2.50 13.25 -5.68
C PHE A 162 -3.73 14.16 -5.84
N GLU A 163 -4.40 14.15 -6.99
CA GLU A 163 -5.68 14.85 -7.18
C GLU A 163 -6.75 14.28 -6.23
N MET A 164 -6.81 12.96 -6.06
CA MET A 164 -7.78 12.31 -5.18
C MET A 164 -7.53 12.62 -3.70
N VAL A 165 -6.27 12.64 -3.24
CA VAL A 165 -5.92 13.07 -1.87
C VAL A 165 -6.41 14.47 -1.58
N ASN A 166 -6.20 15.40 -2.53
CA ASN A 166 -6.68 16.77 -2.40
C ASN A 166 -8.21 16.86 -2.45
N LEU A 167 -8.87 16.01 -3.23
CA LEU A 167 -10.33 15.93 -3.29
C LEU A 167 -10.91 15.42 -1.97
N LEU A 168 -10.32 14.38 -1.37
CA LEU A 168 -10.70 13.86 -0.05
C LEU A 168 -10.65 14.95 1.02
N LEU A 169 -9.55 15.73 1.04
CA LEU A 169 -9.44 16.84 1.98
C LEU A 169 -10.54 17.89 1.76
N LYS A 170 -10.77 18.30 0.51
CA LYS A 170 -11.73 19.37 0.17
C LYS A 170 -13.19 18.97 0.33
N LYS A 171 -13.53 17.70 0.08
CA LYS A 171 -14.92 17.24 0.06
C LYS A 171 -15.34 16.56 1.36
N GLU A 172 -14.43 15.78 1.95
CA GLU A 172 -14.72 14.93 3.11
C GLU A 172 -14.01 15.41 4.40
N GLY A 173 -13.10 16.39 4.30
CA GLY A 173 -12.31 16.86 5.44
C GLY A 173 -11.26 15.85 5.90
N ILE A 174 -10.90 14.86 5.06
CA ILE A 174 -9.96 13.80 5.39
C ILE A 174 -8.57 14.16 4.88
N LEU A 175 -7.67 14.45 5.81
CA LEU A 175 -6.25 14.69 5.50
C LEU A 175 -5.50 13.35 5.43
N ALA A 176 -5.50 12.73 4.26
CA ALA A 176 -4.96 11.39 4.00
C ALA A 176 -3.57 11.43 3.36
N GLY A 177 -2.79 10.36 3.50
CA GLY A 177 -1.49 10.21 2.83
C GLY A 177 -1.61 9.87 1.35
N SER A 178 -0.48 9.89 0.63
CA SER A 178 -0.45 9.73 -0.84
C SER A 178 -1.04 8.41 -1.33
N SER A 179 -0.72 7.29 -0.68
CA SER A 179 -1.27 5.98 -1.02
C SER A 179 -2.80 5.91 -0.90
N CYS A 180 -3.40 6.66 0.03
CA CYS A 180 -4.86 6.69 0.18
C CYS A 180 -5.53 7.27 -1.08
N GLY A 181 -4.88 8.18 -1.78
CA GLY A 181 -5.37 8.69 -3.06
C GLY A 181 -5.47 7.61 -4.11
N THR A 182 -4.44 6.77 -4.23
CA THR A 182 -4.45 5.60 -5.12
C THR A 182 -5.60 4.64 -4.78
N LEU A 183 -5.73 4.29 -3.50
CA LEU A 183 -6.77 3.37 -3.05
C LEU A 183 -8.18 3.90 -3.33
N VAL A 184 -8.45 5.14 -2.95
CA VAL A 184 -9.78 5.74 -3.12
C VAL A 184 -10.09 5.99 -4.59
N LYS A 185 -9.09 6.37 -5.42
CA LYS A 185 -9.29 6.50 -6.87
C LYS A 185 -9.68 5.17 -7.50
N ALA A 186 -8.97 4.09 -7.18
CA ALA A 186 -9.31 2.75 -7.67
C ALA A 186 -10.71 2.31 -7.19
N ALA A 187 -11.05 2.56 -5.93
CA ALA A 187 -12.38 2.27 -5.39
C ALA A 187 -13.49 3.03 -6.13
N VAL A 188 -13.29 4.32 -6.41
CA VAL A 188 -14.23 5.14 -7.19
C VAL A 188 -14.38 4.62 -8.61
N ASP A 189 -13.29 4.23 -9.27
CA ASP A 189 -13.34 3.70 -10.64
C ASP A 189 -14.00 2.33 -10.68
N TYR A 190 -13.75 1.48 -9.69
CA TYR A 190 -14.50 0.23 -9.52
C TYR A 190 -16.00 0.51 -9.39
N CYS A 191 -16.41 1.43 -8.49
CA CYS A 191 -17.82 1.78 -8.30
C CYS A 191 -18.50 2.27 -9.57
N LYS A 192 -17.82 3.11 -10.37
CA LYS A 192 -18.36 3.67 -11.63
C LYS A 192 -18.66 2.59 -12.69
N ARG A 193 -17.98 1.45 -12.64
CA ARG A 193 -18.19 0.33 -13.57
C ARG A 193 -19.35 -0.58 -13.16
N GLN A 194 -19.86 -0.43 -11.92
CA GLN A 194 -20.91 -1.30 -11.42
C GLN A 194 -22.29 -0.93 -11.97
N LYS A 195 -23.11 -1.94 -12.24
CA LYS A 195 -24.50 -1.78 -12.73
C LYS A 195 -25.52 -1.66 -11.61
N SER A 196 -25.15 -2.01 -10.39
CA SER A 196 -25.97 -2.00 -9.19
C SER A 196 -25.21 -1.35 -8.05
N HIS A 197 -25.94 -0.96 -7.01
CA HIS A 197 -25.34 -0.45 -5.78
C HIS A 197 -24.43 -1.51 -5.13
N LYS A 198 -23.24 -1.10 -4.74
CA LYS A 198 -22.21 -1.93 -4.08
C LYS A 198 -21.69 -1.25 -2.83
N THR A 199 -21.43 -2.04 -1.79
CA THR A 199 -20.69 -1.60 -0.61
C THR A 199 -19.21 -1.88 -0.83
N VAL A 200 -18.44 -0.82 -1.08
CA VAL A 200 -16.99 -0.90 -1.33
C VAL A 200 -16.25 -0.32 -0.15
N VAL A 201 -15.33 -1.10 0.42
CA VAL A 201 -14.50 -0.70 1.55
C VAL A 201 -13.08 -0.45 1.08
N SER A 202 -12.48 0.62 1.58
CA SER A 202 -11.06 0.93 1.39
C SER A 202 -10.45 1.49 2.67
N LEU A 203 -9.14 1.73 2.68
CA LEU A 203 -8.39 2.15 3.85
C LEU A 203 -7.86 3.57 3.70
N ILE A 204 -7.88 4.31 4.80
CA ILE A 204 -7.05 5.49 4.99
C ILE A 204 -5.82 5.05 5.79
N CYS A 205 -4.77 4.68 5.07
CA CYS A 205 -3.60 4.00 5.62
C CYS A 205 -2.79 4.87 6.57
N ASP A 206 -2.68 6.17 6.27
CA ASP A 206 -1.98 7.12 7.13
C ASP A 206 -2.44 8.57 6.90
N THR A 207 -1.88 9.47 7.71
CA THR A 207 -2.23 10.90 7.70
C THR A 207 -1.39 11.70 6.71
N GLY A 208 -2.01 12.67 6.04
CA GLY A 208 -1.35 13.62 5.16
C GLY A 208 -0.29 14.51 5.84
N ASN A 209 -0.27 14.58 7.17
CA ASN A 209 0.79 15.28 7.92
C ASN A 209 2.19 14.77 7.61
N LYS A 210 2.32 13.56 7.07
CA LYS A 210 3.59 12.98 6.65
C LYS A 210 4.02 13.39 5.24
N TYR A 211 3.21 14.21 4.53
CA TYR A 211 3.37 14.52 3.10
C TYR A 211 3.10 15.99 2.77
N LEU A 212 3.20 16.88 3.75
CA LEU A 212 2.92 18.32 3.58
C LEU A 212 3.86 18.98 2.56
N SER A 213 5.11 18.52 2.51
CA SER A 213 6.11 19.00 1.56
C SER A 213 5.90 18.49 0.12
N LYS A 214 5.03 17.48 -0.08
CA LYS A 214 4.77 16.84 -1.38
C LYS A 214 3.30 16.96 -1.81
N ALA A 215 2.44 16.06 -1.34
CA ALA A 215 1.04 15.92 -1.76
C ALA A 215 0.19 17.20 -1.55
N PHE A 216 0.58 18.04 -0.60
CA PHE A 216 -0.11 19.29 -0.24
C PHE A 216 0.70 20.54 -0.57
N ASN A 217 1.78 20.41 -1.35
CA ASN A 217 2.60 21.52 -1.83
C ASN A 217 2.40 21.74 -3.32
N ASN A 218 1.70 22.81 -3.68
CA ASN A 218 1.40 23.12 -5.08
C ASN A 218 2.64 23.32 -5.95
N ALA A 219 3.73 23.89 -5.41
CA ALA A 219 4.98 24.06 -6.16
C ALA A 219 5.57 22.68 -6.49
N TRP A 220 5.68 21.81 -5.49
CA TRP A 220 6.18 20.45 -5.68
C TRP A 220 5.34 19.65 -6.69
N LEU A 221 4.00 19.72 -6.58
CA LEU A 221 3.10 19.05 -7.53
C LEU A 221 3.31 19.53 -8.97
N SER A 222 3.48 20.85 -9.17
CA SER A 222 3.70 21.42 -10.51
C SER A 222 5.05 21.06 -11.12
N GLU A 223 6.06 20.73 -10.30
CA GLU A 223 7.39 20.35 -10.74
C GLU A 223 7.53 18.85 -11.02
N ASN A 224 6.67 18.00 -10.42
CA ASN A 224 6.82 16.54 -10.44
C ASN A 224 5.68 15.81 -11.17
N LEU A 225 4.54 16.46 -11.41
CA LEU A 225 3.38 15.92 -12.15
C LEU A 225 3.15 16.65 -13.48
#